data_9b90dfb43c84f979c781293020c7a3b4
#
_entry.id   9b90dfb43c84f979c781293020c7a3b4
#
_cell.length_a   1.000
_cell.length_b   1.000
_cell.length_c   1.000
_cell.angle_alpha   90.00
_cell.angle_beta   90.00
_cell.angle_gamma   90.00
#
_symmetry.space_group_name_H-M   'P 1'
#
loop_
_entity.id
_entity.type
_entity.pdbx_description
1 polymer ?
#
loop_
_entity_poly.entity_id
_entity_poly.type
_entity_poly.pdbx_seq_one_letter_code
_entity_poly.pdbx_strand_id
1 'polypeptide(L)'
;MQIGQFTDTFYPIVDGVGRVVYNYATHLPRLGHECYVIAPMVNTGYRGGFPFDLVDFTGSSVPGSPQYKAGLAILDRHYHARIADVPLDVIHAHAPFSAGMEALRLTAKRDLPLVGSFHSKYYDDFYKATGREALAHLGVKFVVEFYERCDEVWAVSKSSAEVLRGYGYGGEIIVMENGTELHPLDPENAKRAAEHFSIPEGKPMLLYVGQMDWKKNILHILEAGA
;
A
#
# COMPACT_ATOMS: atom_id res chain seq x y z
N MET A 1 -4.55 5.37 -21.03
CA MET A 1 -5.51 4.76 -20.09
C MET A 1 -5.60 5.62 -18.86
N GLN A 2 -6.76 5.59 -18.23
CA GLN A 2 -7.02 6.29 -16.97
C GLN A 2 -7.11 5.26 -15.84
N ILE A 3 -6.15 5.31 -14.93
CA ILE A 3 -5.86 4.26 -13.96
C ILE A 3 -6.22 4.74 -12.55
N GLY A 4 -7.12 4.04 -11.88
CA GLY A 4 -7.45 4.29 -10.48
C GLY A 4 -6.59 3.44 -9.54
N GLN A 5 -5.77 4.08 -8.71
CA GLN A 5 -4.96 3.43 -7.68
C GLN A 5 -5.68 3.52 -6.33
N PHE A 6 -6.20 2.40 -5.83
CA PHE A 6 -7.00 2.32 -4.60
C PHE A 6 -6.15 1.80 -3.43
N THR A 7 -6.02 2.59 -2.37
CA THR A 7 -5.18 2.25 -1.22
C THR A 7 -5.77 2.70 0.10
N ASP A 8 -5.62 1.89 1.15
CA ASP A 8 -6.06 2.24 2.51
C ASP A 8 -5.02 3.08 3.27
N THR A 9 -3.80 3.19 2.74
CA THR A 9 -2.73 4.01 3.32
C THR A 9 -2.16 4.96 2.29
N PHE A 10 -2.17 6.25 2.61
CA PHE A 10 -1.63 7.29 1.75
C PHE A 10 -1.12 8.48 2.56
N TYR A 11 -0.43 9.42 1.90
CA TYR A 11 0.06 10.64 2.55
C TYR A 11 -1.02 11.37 3.34
N PRO A 12 -0.67 12.05 4.46
CA PRO A 12 0.69 12.34 4.95
C PRO A 12 1.39 11.19 5.68
N ILE A 13 0.77 10.02 5.81
CA ILE A 13 1.40 8.86 6.42
C ILE A 13 2.24 8.16 5.34
N VAL A 14 3.52 7.95 5.63
CA VAL A 14 4.44 7.27 4.73
C VAL A 14 4.63 5.84 5.20
N ASP A 15 4.10 4.91 4.42
CA ASP A 15 4.36 3.47 4.57
C ASP A 15 4.79 2.84 3.23
N GLY A 16 5.12 1.56 3.24
CA GLY A 16 5.60 0.86 2.05
C GLY A 16 4.56 0.83 0.93
N VAL A 17 3.29 0.60 1.24
CA VAL A 17 2.20 0.51 0.25
C VAL A 17 1.88 1.88 -0.32
N GLY A 18 1.71 2.89 0.54
CA GLY A 18 1.48 4.28 0.11
C GLY A 18 2.61 4.80 -0.77
N ARG A 19 3.87 4.39 -0.52
CA ARG A 19 5.01 4.73 -1.38
C ARG A 19 4.93 4.06 -2.74
N VAL A 20 4.54 2.81 -2.81
CA VAL A 20 4.33 2.10 -4.08
C VAL A 20 3.24 2.78 -4.90
N VAL A 21 2.10 3.11 -4.29
CA VAL A 21 1.01 3.84 -4.95
C VAL A 21 1.48 5.20 -5.47
N TYR A 22 2.22 5.95 -4.66
CA TYR A 22 2.80 7.22 -5.06
C TYR A 22 3.71 7.06 -6.29
N ASN A 23 4.55 6.03 -6.30
CA ASN A 23 5.44 5.76 -7.43
C ASN A 23 4.63 5.42 -8.69
N TYR A 24 3.63 4.54 -8.61
CA TYR A 24 2.74 4.26 -9.75
C TYR A 24 2.08 5.54 -10.27
N ALA A 25 1.46 6.33 -9.39
CA ALA A 25 0.74 7.53 -9.78
C ALA A 25 1.67 8.63 -10.36
N THR A 26 2.95 8.64 -9.97
CA THR A 26 3.94 9.60 -10.48
C THR A 26 4.56 9.16 -11.81
N HIS A 27 4.79 7.85 -11.98
CA HIS A 27 5.57 7.35 -13.13
C HIS A 27 4.69 6.91 -14.31
N LEU A 28 3.49 6.38 -14.08
CA LEU A 28 2.58 6.00 -15.16
C LEU A 28 2.20 7.17 -16.10
N PRO A 29 2.05 8.42 -15.63
CA PRO A 29 1.86 9.56 -16.51
C PRO A 29 3.02 9.80 -17.49
N ARG A 30 4.25 9.45 -17.13
CA ARG A 30 5.41 9.53 -18.03
C ARG A 30 5.31 8.53 -19.21
N LEU A 31 4.47 7.51 -19.06
CA LEU A 31 4.18 6.52 -20.10
C LEU A 31 2.90 6.86 -20.90
N GLY A 32 2.32 8.06 -20.70
CA GLY A 32 1.13 8.52 -21.40
C GLY A 32 -0.19 8.03 -20.79
N HIS A 33 -0.21 7.67 -19.50
CA HIS A 33 -1.42 7.31 -18.76
C HIS A 33 -1.83 8.45 -17.81
N GLU A 34 -3.10 8.49 -17.42
CA GLU A 34 -3.57 9.35 -16.33
C GLU A 34 -3.78 8.51 -15.08
N CYS A 35 -3.38 9.02 -13.91
CA CYS A 35 -3.52 8.32 -12.65
C CYS A 35 -4.33 9.11 -11.63
N TYR A 36 -5.23 8.42 -10.98
CA TYR A 36 -6.05 8.91 -9.88
C TYR A 36 -5.76 8.06 -8.65
N VAL A 37 -5.50 8.68 -7.52
CA VAL A 37 -5.35 7.95 -6.25
C VAL A 37 -6.63 8.06 -5.46
N ILE A 38 -7.19 6.92 -5.04
CA ILE A 38 -8.41 6.85 -4.25
C ILE A 38 -8.08 6.27 -2.87
N ALA A 39 -8.33 7.06 -1.81
CA ALA A 39 -7.94 6.68 -0.46
C ALA A 39 -8.90 7.23 0.60
N PRO A 40 -9.12 6.51 1.73
CA PRO A 40 -9.77 7.06 2.90
C PRO A 40 -8.85 8.06 3.61
N MET A 41 -9.36 9.24 3.94
CA MET A 41 -8.60 10.28 4.61
C MET A 41 -9.35 10.87 5.80
N VAL A 42 -8.61 11.21 6.86
CA VAL A 42 -9.20 11.88 8.03
C VAL A 42 -9.59 13.32 7.70
N ASN A 43 -8.73 14.02 6.96
CA ASN A 43 -8.98 15.37 6.48
C ASN A 43 -9.23 15.30 4.97
N THR A 44 -10.48 15.21 4.59
CA THR A 44 -10.88 15.27 3.18
C THR A 44 -10.52 16.62 2.58
N GLY A 45 -10.13 16.60 1.30
CA GLY A 45 -9.66 17.81 0.62
C GLY A 45 -8.14 18.09 0.73
N TYR A 46 -7.37 17.25 1.44
CA TYR A 46 -5.93 17.30 1.40
C TYR A 46 -5.41 17.00 -0.01
N ARG A 47 -4.58 17.87 -0.56
CA ARG A 47 -4.08 17.74 -1.94
C ARG A 47 -2.58 17.48 -2.01
N GLY A 48 -1.82 17.79 -0.99
CA GLY A 48 -0.39 17.51 -0.85
C GLY A 48 0.54 18.00 -1.96
N GLY A 49 0.03 18.77 -2.94
CA GLY A 49 0.81 19.19 -4.11
C GLY A 49 1.28 18.03 -4.99
N PHE A 50 0.51 16.97 -5.08
CA PHE A 50 0.83 15.79 -5.90
C PHE A 50 0.72 16.09 -7.40
N PRO A 51 1.53 15.43 -8.25
CA PRO A 51 1.46 15.55 -9.70
C PRO A 51 0.31 14.74 -10.34
N PHE A 52 -0.58 14.20 -9.53
CA PHE A 52 -1.75 13.40 -9.92
C PHE A 52 -2.97 13.80 -9.07
N ASP A 53 -4.16 13.38 -9.49
CA ASP A 53 -5.38 13.67 -8.77
C ASP A 53 -5.61 12.71 -7.59
N LEU A 54 -5.94 13.28 -6.43
CA LEU A 54 -6.35 12.54 -5.24
C LEU A 54 -7.86 12.68 -5.04
N VAL A 55 -8.57 11.54 -5.11
CA VAL A 55 -10.02 11.44 -4.90
C VAL A 55 -10.28 10.74 -3.58
N ASP A 56 -10.27 11.52 -2.51
CA ASP A 56 -10.41 11.03 -1.15
C ASP A 56 -11.87 10.85 -0.72
N PHE A 57 -12.08 9.93 0.20
CA PHE A 57 -13.33 9.77 0.94
C PHE A 57 -13.08 9.78 2.45
N THR A 58 -14.12 10.11 3.22
CA THR A 58 -14.01 10.24 4.68
C THR A 58 -13.62 8.92 5.32
N GLY A 59 -12.55 8.95 6.10
CA GLY A 59 -12.05 7.83 6.89
C GLY A 59 -11.65 8.26 8.30
N SER A 60 -11.54 7.30 9.20
CA SER A 60 -11.04 7.47 10.56
C SER A 60 -9.83 6.58 10.80
N SER A 61 -8.98 6.95 11.75
CA SER A 61 -7.84 6.11 12.14
C SER A 61 -8.35 4.82 12.80
N VAL A 62 -7.73 3.70 12.45
CA VAL A 62 -8.03 2.41 13.06
C VAL A 62 -7.44 2.38 14.48
N PRO A 63 -8.23 2.06 15.51
CA PRO A 63 -7.74 1.93 16.88
C PRO A 63 -6.56 0.95 16.97
N GLY A 64 -5.48 1.34 17.65
CA GLY A 64 -4.27 0.54 17.78
C GLY A 64 -3.36 0.49 16.54
N SER A 65 -3.79 1.07 15.42
CA SER A 65 -3.02 1.12 14.17
C SER A 65 -3.31 2.42 13.41
N PRO A 66 -2.88 3.58 13.97
CA PRO A 66 -3.28 4.90 13.45
C PRO A 66 -2.78 5.19 12.03
N GLN A 67 -1.81 4.42 11.53
CA GLN A 67 -1.33 4.49 10.17
C GLN A 67 -2.38 4.00 9.15
N TYR A 68 -3.27 3.12 9.55
CA TYR A 68 -4.36 2.66 8.69
C TYR A 68 -5.59 3.54 8.86
N LYS A 69 -6.27 3.78 7.77
CA LYS A 69 -7.54 4.50 7.74
C LYS A 69 -8.64 3.55 7.28
N ALA A 70 -9.75 3.59 7.97
CA ALA A 70 -10.96 2.89 7.58
C ALA A 70 -12.06 3.89 7.27
N GLY A 71 -12.78 3.68 6.19
CA GLY A 71 -13.86 4.55 5.76
C GLY A 71 -14.91 3.80 4.95
N LEU A 72 -16.09 4.37 4.84
CA LEU A 72 -17.17 3.85 4.01
C LEU A 72 -17.46 4.85 2.89
N ALA A 73 -16.77 4.67 1.76
CA ALA A 73 -16.91 5.52 0.58
C ALA A 73 -18.38 5.69 0.16
N ILE A 74 -19.21 4.65 0.31
CA ILE A 74 -20.63 4.65 -0.05
C ILE A 74 -21.44 5.70 0.72
N LEU A 75 -20.98 6.14 1.88
CA LEU A 75 -21.67 7.15 2.70
C LEU A 75 -21.20 8.58 2.42
N ASP A 76 -20.15 8.76 1.63
CA ASP A 76 -19.55 10.07 1.35
C ASP A 76 -20.09 10.66 0.03
N ARG A 77 -21.02 11.61 0.15
CA ARG A 77 -21.66 12.27 -1.00
C ARG A 77 -20.68 13.12 -1.82
N HIS A 78 -19.67 13.72 -1.16
CA HIS A 78 -18.67 14.53 -1.86
C HIS A 78 -17.74 13.64 -2.68
N TYR A 79 -17.35 12.51 -2.11
CA TYR A 79 -16.62 11.49 -2.86
C TYR A 79 -17.42 11.00 -4.07
N HIS A 80 -18.70 10.67 -3.89
CA HIS A 80 -19.54 10.20 -4.99
C HIS A 80 -19.66 11.19 -6.14
N ALA A 81 -19.81 12.48 -5.85
CA ALA A 81 -19.83 13.50 -6.86
C ALA A 81 -18.51 13.57 -7.66
N ARG A 82 -17.39 13.50 -6.97
CA ARG A 82 -16.06 13.57 -7.58
C ARG A 82 -15.72 12.33 -8.40
N ILE A 83 -15.92 11.13 -7.81
CA ILE A 83 -15.57 9.88 -8.49
C ILE A 83 -16.48 9.62 -9.71
N ALA A 84 -17.68 10.18 -9.75
CA ALA A 84 -18.58 10.04 -10.90
C ALA A 84 -17.98 10.59 -12.18
N ASP A 85 -17.24 11.69 -12.09
CA ASP A 85 -16.63 12.39 -13.23
C ASP A 85 -15.24 11.84 -13.59
N VAL A 86 -14.68 10.91 -12.81
CA VAL A 86 -13.39 10.28 -13.10
C VAL A 86 -13.59 9.16 -14.11
N PRO A 87 -13.02 9.26 -15.31
CA PRO A 87 -13.23 8.31 -16.41
C PRO A 87 -12.22 7.16 -16.34
N LEU A 88 -12.37 6.25 -15.37
CA LEU A 88 -11.46 5.11 -15.18
C LEU A 88 -11.61 4.07 -16.29
N ASP A 89 -10.47 3.56 -16.79
CA ASP A 89 -10.37 2.42 -17.69
C ASP A 89 -10.01 1.13 -16.94
N VAL A 90 -9.26 1.24 -15.83
CA VAL A 90 -8.82 0.10 -15.00
C VAL A 90 -8.70 0.54 -13.54
N ILE A 91 -8.98 -0.38 -12.66
CA ILE A 91 -8.85 -0.22 -11.21
C ILE A 91 -7.72 -1.11 -10.70
N HIS A 92 -6.81 -0.54 -9.92
CA HIS A 92 -5.74 -1.26 -9.25
C HIS A 92 -5.86 -1.05 -7.72
N ALA A 93 -6.18 -2.12 -7.01
CA ALA A 93 -6.35 -2.10 -5.55
C ALA A 93 -5.12 -2.68 -4.84
N HIS A 94 -4.61 -1.94 -3.85
CA HIS A 94 -3.41 -2.28 -3.09
C HIS A 94 -3.69 -2.87 -1.71
N ALA A 95 -4.94 -2.96 -1.31
CA ALA A 95 -5.37 -3.59 -0.06
C ALA A 95 -6.83 -4.03 -0.17
N PRO A 96 -7.26 -5.09 0.55
CA PRO A 96 -8.60 -5.64 0.46
C PRO A 96 -9.64 -4.94 1.35
N PHE A 97 -9.27 -3.81 2.02
CA PHE A 97 -10.13 -3.18 3.02
C PHE A 97 -11.00 -2.05 2.44
N SER A 98 -11.02 -0.89 3.07
CA SER A 98 -11.94 0.21 2.71
C SER A 98 -11.83 0.64 1.25
N ALA A 99 -10.62 0.91 0.77
CA ALA A 99 -10.38 1.29 -0.62
C ALA A 99 -10.57 0.10 -1.57
N GLY A 100 -10.16 -1.11 -1.18
CA GLY A 100 -10.38 -2.32 -1.97
C GLY A 100 -11.86 -2.67 -2.12
N MET A 101 -12.67 -2.53 -1.07
CA MET A 101 -14.11 -2.74 -1.16
C MET A 101 -14.79 -1.69 -2.05
N GLU A 102 -14.31 -0.45 -2.02
CA GLU A 102 -14.78 0.58 -2.96
C GLU A 102 -14.36 0.27 -4.41
N ALA A 103 -13.13 -0.26 -4.60
CA ALA A 103 -12.67 -0.73 -5.89
C ALA A 103 -13.61 -1.82 -6.46
N LEU A 104 -13.94 -2.85 -5.68
CA LEU A 104 -14.91 -3.88 -6.06
C LEU A 104 -16.28 -3.30 -6.42
N ARG A 105 -16.77 -2.32 -5.64
CA ARG A 105 -18.06 -1.67 -5.89
C ARG A 105 -18.06 -0.93 -7.24
N LEU A 106 -16.99 -0.19 -7.53
CA LEU A 106 -16.87 0.57 -8.79
C LEU A 106 -16.68 -0.36 -9.98
N THR A 107 -15.85 -1.41 -9.84
CA THR A 107 -15.69 -2.46 -10.84
C THR A 107 -17.05 -3.05 -11.24
N ALA A 108 -17.82 -3.51 -10.26
CA ALA A 108 -19.14 -4.08 -10.54
C ALA A 108 -20.14 -3.07 -11.13
N LYS A 109 -20.03 -1.79 -10.74
CA LYS A 109 -20.94 -0.73 -11.23
C LYS A 109 -20.64 -0.27 -12.65
N ARG A 110 -19.34 -0.26 -13.04
CA ARG A 110 -18.86 0.35 -14.28
C ARG A 110 -18.34 -0.67 -15.29
N ASP A 111 -18.35 -1.97 -14.95
CA ASP A 111 -17.79 -3.07 -15.76
C ASP A 111 -16.32 -2.82 -16.13
N LEU A 112 -15.50 -2.53 -15.10
CA LEU A 112 -14.08 -2.22 -15.25
C LEU A 112 -13.21 -3.38 -14.77
N PRO A 113 -12.06 -3.64 -15.42
CA PRO A 113 -11.09 -4.62 -14.93
C PRO A 113 -10.49 -4.19 -13.60
N LEU A 114 -10.28 -5.17 -12.71
CA LEU A 114 -9.70 -5.01 -11.38
C LEU A 114 -8.40 -5.79 -11.24
N VAL A 115 -7.33 -5.09 -10.97
CA VAL A 115 -6.05 -5.68 -10.54
C VAL A 115 -5.94 -5.57 -9.02
N GLY A 116 -5.57 -6.65 -8.36
CA GLY A 116 -5.33 -6.69 -6.92
C GLY A 116 -3.86 -6.96 -6.59
N SER A 117 -3.19 -6.07 -5.86
CA SER A 117 -1.82 -6.29 -5.38
C SER A 117 -1.77 -6.75 -3.93
N PHE A 118 -1.11 -7.89 -3.68
CA PHE A 118 -0.87 -8.44 -2.35
C PHE A 118 0.47 -7.97 -1.80
N HIS A 119 0.43 -7.07 -0.81
CA HIS A 119 1.62 -6.42 -0.24
C HIS A 119 2.05 -6.95 1.11
N SER A 120 1.14 -7.54 1.90
CA SER A 120 1.36 -7.79 3.32
C SER A 120 0.84 -9.14 3.78
N LYS A 121 1.51 -9.70 4.79
CA LYS A 121 1.01 -10.85 5.54
C LYS A 121 -0.01 -10.35 6.56
N TYR A 122 -1.26 -10.76 6.41
CA TYR A 122 -2.36 -10.26 7.25
C TYR A 122 -2.65 -11.11 8.48
N TYR A 123 -2.30 -12.40 8.47
CA TYR A 123 -2.63 -13.33 9.55
C TYR A 123 -2.13 -12.81 10.92
N ASP A 124 -0.86 -12.44 11.01
CA ASP A 124 -0.24 -11.98 12.26
C ASP A 124 -0.89 -10.70 12.78
N ASP A 125 -1.31 -9.81 11.88
CA ASP A 125 -2.01 -8.57 12.23
C ASP A 125 -3.39 -8.86 12.81
N PHE A 126 -4.16 -9.75 12.17
CA PHE A 126 -5.46 -10.18 12.68
C PHE A 126 -5.34 -10.93 13.99
N TYR A 127 -4.34 -11.81 14.14
CA TYR A 127 -4.11 -12.51 15.38
C TYR A 127 -3.71 -11.55 16.51
N LYS A 128 -2.81 -10.60 16.25
CA LYS A 128 -2.42 -9.57 17.23
C LYS A 128 -3.59 -8.69 17.64
N ALA A 129 -4.45 -8.33 16.71
CA ALA A 129 -5.61 -7.48 16.98
C ALA A 129 -6.71 -8.19 17.78
N THR A 130 -6.88 -9.49 17.58
CA THR A 130 -8.00 -10.26 18.15
C THR A 130 -7.62 -11.19 19.28
N GLY A 131 -6.35 -11.62 19.36
CA GLY A 131 -5.86 -12.67 20.25
C GLY A 131 -6.47 -14.06 20.00
N ARG A 132 -7.13 -14.27 18.84
CA ARG A 132 -7.89 -15.51 18.55
C ARG A 132 -7.58 -16.02 17.16
N GLU A 133 -7.08 -17.24 17.06
CA GLU A 133 -6.76 -17.90 15.78
C GLU A 133 -7.97 -17.97 14.83
N ALA A 134 -9.14 -18.35 15.35
CA ALA A 134 -10.36 -18.45 14.53
C ALA A 134 -10.73 -17.11 13.86
N LEU A 135 -10.55 -15.98 14.55
CA LEU A 135 -10.81 -14.66 13.98
C LEU A 135 -9.71 -14.25 13.00
N ALA A 136 -8.46 -14.63 13.24
CA ALA A 136 -7.37 -14.41 12.30
C ALA A 136 -7.62 -15.18 10.99
N HIS A 137 -8.03 -16.44 11.07
CA HIS A 137 -8.40 -17.24 9.90
C HIS A 137 -9.62 -16.66 9.15
N LEU A 138 -10.62 -16.15 9.86
CA LEU A 138 -11.75 -15.47 9.24
C LEU A 138 -11.31 -14.21 8.49
N GLY A 139 -10.40 -13.43 9.07
CA GLY A 139 -9.79 -12.28 8.39
C GLY A 139 -9.02 -12.67 7.13
N VAL A 140 -8.23 -13.74 7.20
CA VAL A 140 -7.51 -14.29 6.05
C VAL A 140 -8.48 -14.75 4.96
N LYS A 141 -9.57 -15.42 5.33
CA LYS A 141 -10.61 -15.82 4.37
C LYS A 141 -11.21 -14.61 3.64
N PHE A 142 -11.52 -13.54 4.37
CA PHE A 142 -11.99 -12.27 3.77
C PHE A 142 -10.98 -11.71 2.76
N VAL A 143 -9.66 -11.77 3.09
CA VAL A 143 -8.60 -11.36 2.18
C VAL A 143 -8.60 -12.20 0.90
N VAL A 144 -8.68 -13.53 1.02
CA VAL A 144 -8.73 -14.43 -0.15
C VAL A 144 -9.95 -14.15 -1.01
N GLU A 145 -11.14 -14.02 -0.41
CA GLU A 145 -12.39 -13.70 -1.12
C GLU A 145 -12.31 -12.37 -1.89
N PHE A 146 -11.53 -11.40 -1.42
CA PHE A 146 -11.27 -10.18 -2.18
C PHE A 146 -10.46 -10.47 -3.45
N TYR A 147 -9.34 -11.21 -3.31
CA TYR A 147 -8.47 -11.51 -4.46
C TYR A 147 -9.13 -12.45 -5.47
N GLU A 148 -10.03 -13.33 -5.03
CA GLU A 148 -10.84 -14.17 -5.93
C GLU A 148 -11.80 -13.37 -6.84
N ARG A 149 -12.06 -12.11 -6.51
CA ARG A 149 -12.89 -11.19 -7.30
C ARG A 149 -12.09 -10.28 -8.22
N CYS A 150 -10.75 -10.34 -8.16
CA CYS A 150 -9.89 -9.59 -9.04
C CYS A 150 -9.71 -10.34 -10.36
N ASP A 151 -9.66 -9.62 -11.47
CA ASP A 151 -9.38 -10.19 -12.79
C ASP A 151 -7.90 -10.61 -12.90
N GLU A 152 -7.03 -9.89 -12.21
CA GLU A 152 -5.60 -10.18 -12.14
C GLU A 152 -5.06 -9.94 -10.72
N VAL A 153 -4.22 -10.86 -10.24
CA VAL A 153 -3.64 -10.79 -8.89
C VAL A 153 -2.12 -10.72 -8.97
N TRP A 154 -1.58 -9.67 -8.37
CA TRP A 154 -0.13 -9.44 -8.27
C TRP A 154 0.37 -9.67 -6.85
N ALA A 155 1.59 -10.21 -6.74
CA ALA A 155 2.31 -10.27 -5.47
C ALA A 155 3.68 -9.61 -5.63
N VAL A 156 4.11 -8.86 -4.62
CA VAL A 156 5.34 -8.06 -4.67
C VAL A 156 6.63 -8.88 -4.61
N SER A 157 6.52 -10.19 -4.39
CA SER A 157 7.66 -11.14 -4.41
C SER A 157 7.14 -12.57 -4.50
N LYS A 158 8.03 -13.52 -4.84
CA LYS A 158 7.73 -14.96 -4.79
C LYS A 158 7.26 -15.40 -3.40
N SER A 159 7.92 -14.94 -2.35
CA SER A 159 7.54 -15.23 -0.96
C SER A 159 6.13 -14.68 -0.62
N SER A 160 5.77 -13.50 -1.10
CA SER A 160 4.41 -12.97 -0.92
C SER A 160 3.37 -13.81 -1.67
N ALA A 161 3.68 -14.28 -2.88
CA ALA A 161 2.81 -15.18 -3.63
C ALA A 161 2.59 -16.51 -2.89
N GLU A 162 3.65 -17.10 -2.31
CA GLU A 162 3.56 -18.31 -1.49
C GLU A 162 2.67 -18.10 -0.25
N VAL A 163 2.76 -16.94 0.40
CA VAL A 163 1.88 -16.61 1.53
C VAL A 163 0.41 -16.55 1.10
N LEU A 164 0.10 -15.90 -0.01
CA LEU A 164 -1.28 -15.81 -0.50
C LEU A 164 -1.83 -17.19 -0.90
N ARG A 165 -1.00 -18.05 -1.51
CA ARG A 165 -1.34 -19.45 -1.75
C ARG A 165 -1.56 -20.21 -0.45
N GLY A 166 -0.72 -20.03 0.55
CA GLY A 166 -0.88 -20.61 1.88
C GLY A 166 -2.15 -20.15 2.62
N TYR A 167 -2.68 -18.98 2.24
CA TYR A 167 -3.99 -18.52 2.71
C TYR A 167 -5.18 -19.21 2.03
N GLY A 168 -4.92 -19.95 0.95
CA GLY A 168 -5.94 -20.71 0.21
C GLY A 168 -6.32 -20.11 -1.15
N TYR A 169 -5.66 -19.05 -1.60
CA TYR A 169 -5.91 -18.52 -2.94
C TYR A 169 -5.45 -19.49 -4.03
N GLY A 170 -6.38 -19.93 -4.88
CA GLY A 170 -6.15 -20.94 -5.93
C GLY A 170 -5.89 -20.39 -7.33
N GLY A 171 -6.05 -19.06 -7.54
CA GLY A 171 -5.90 -18.44 -8.84
C GLY A 171 -4.44 -18.21 -9.27
N GLU A 172 -4.26 -17.68 -10.46
CA GLU A 172 -2.94 -17.26 -10.95
C GLU A 172 -2.44 -16.05 -10.16
N ILE A 173 -1.13 -16.01 -9.87
CA ILE A 173 -0.46 -14.88 -9.20
C ILE A 173 0.74 -14.48 -10.03
N ILE A 174 0.74 -13.23 -10.47
CA ILE A 174 1.87 -12.61 -11.17
C ILE A 174 2.79 -11.98 -10.14
N VAL A 175 4.08 -12.33 -10.18
CA VAL A 175 5.08 -11.66 -9.33
C VAL A 175 5.46 -10.33 -9.98
N MET A 176 5.00 -9.24 -9.35
CA MET A 176 5.27 -7.86 -9.77
C MET A 176 6.06 -7.14 -8.68
N GLU A 177 7.37 -7.12 -8.83
CA GLU A 177 8.26 -6.51 -7.84
C GLU A 177 8.10 -4.99 -7.80
N ASN A 178 8.22 -4.41 -6.59
CA ASN A 178 8.15 -2.97 -6.44
C ASN A 178 9.38 -2.29 -7.04
N GLY A 179 9.14 -1.24 -7.81
CA GLY A 179 10.20 -0.37 -8.33
C GLY A 179 10.72 0.61 -7.29
N THR A 180 11.94 1.10 -7.51
CA THR A 180 12.54 2.20 -6.75
C THR A 180 13.22 3.19 -7.68
N GLU A 181 13.31 4.44 -7.25
CA GLU A 181 14.10 5.44 -7.96
C GLU A 181 15.59 5.22 -7.65
N LEU A 182 16.39 5.17 -8.70
CA LEU A 182 17.83 5.14 -8.58
C LEU A 182 18.35 6.58 -8.62
N HIS A 183 19.01 7.01 -7.55
CA HIS A 183 19.67 8.28 -7.49
C HIS A 183 21.18 8.08 -7.71
N PRO A 184 21.85 8.94 -8.49
CA PRO A 184 23.31 8.93 -8.58
C PRO A 184 23.94 9.09 -7.21
N LEU A 185 25.06 8.40 -6.98
CA LEU A 185 25.88 8.65 -5.80
C LEU A 185 26.37 10.10 -5.82
N ASP A 186 26.12 10.83 -4.75
CA ASP A 186 26.65 12.15 -4.52
C ASP A 186 27.69 12.08 -3.38
N PRO A 187 29.00 12.12 -3.72
CA PRO A 187 30.07 12.01 -2.74
C PRO A 187 30.05 13.14 -1.69
N GLU A 188 29.63 14.34 -2.08
CA GLU A 188 29.54 15.48 -1.15
C GLU A 188 28.40 15.27 -0.15
N ASN A 189 27.26 14.75 -0.58
CA ASN A 189 26.17 14.38 0.32
C ASN A 189 26.60 13.26 1.27
N ALA A 190 27.32 12.25 0.79
CA ALA A 190 27.85 11.17 1.61
C ALA A 190 28.80 11.68 2.68
N LYS A 191 29.72 12.60 2.31
CA LYS A 191 30.64 13.25 3.25
C LYS A 191 29.90 14.07 4.31
N ARG A 192 28.96 14.91 3.90
CA ARG A 192 28.15 15.72 4.83
C ARG A 192 27.34 14.83 5.80
N ALA A 193 26.80 13.71 5.32
CA ALA A 193 26.10 12.76 6.19
C ALA A 193 27.05 12.11 7.20
N ALA A 194 28.25 11.69 6.77
CA ALA A 194 29.25 11.11 7.64
C ALA A 194 29.69 12.08 8.73
N GLU A 195 29.94 13.35 8.38
CA GLU A 195 30.29 14.40 9.33
C GLU A 195 29.14 14.69 10.31
N HIS A 196 27.90 14.85 9.78
CA HIS A 196 26.73 15.18 10.58
C HIS A 196 26.41 14.10 11.64
N PHE A 197 26.51 12.84 11.25
CA PHE A 197 26.23 11.70 12.14
C PHE A 197 27.49 11.15 12.84
N SER A 198 28.65 11.79 12.68
CA SER A 198 29.92 11.37 13.27
C SER A 198 30.25 9.89 12.97
N ILE A 199 30.08 9.48 11.72
CA ILE A 199 30.33 8.11 11.27
C ILE A 199 31.86 7.88 11.21
N PRO A 200 32.41 6.92 11.96
CA PRO A 200 33.84 6.65 11.98
C PRO A 200 34.36 6.16 10.63
N GLU A 201 35.46 6.74 10.16
CA GLU A 201 36.13 6.26 8.96
C GLU A 201 36.69 4.83 9.13
N GLY A 202 36.68 4.05 8.06
CA GLY A 202 37.27 2.70 8.00
C GLY A 202 36.54 1.63 8.79
N LYS A 203 35.39 1.94 9.40
CA LYS A 203 34.55 0.93 10.07
C LYS A 203 33.36 0.53 9.18
N PRO A 204 32.96 -0.76 9.18
CA PRO A 204 31.73 -1.17 8.51
C PRO A 204 30.52 -0.47 9.16
N MET A 205 29.60 0.00 8.35
CA MET A 205 28.35 0.61 8.78
C MET A 205 27.17 -0.29 8.41
N LEU A 206 26.36 -0.62 9.40
CA LEU A 206 25.06 -1.25 9.19
C LEU A 206 23.98 -0.16 9.27
N LEU A 207 23.29 0.06 8.17
CA LEU A 207 22.18 1.03 8.10
C LEU A 207 20.86 0.30 8.04
N TYR A 208 19.97 0.59 8.98
CA TYR A 208 18.57 0.18 8.93
C TYR A 208 17.69 1.40 8.64
N VAL A 209 16.84 1.29 7.64
CA VAL A 209 15.83 2.30 7.30
C VAL A 209 14.46 1.62 7.28
N GLY A 210 13.55 2.05 8.15
CA GLY A 210 12.21 1.46 8.22
C GLY A 210 11.48 1.79 9.52
N GLN A 211 10.29 1.22 9.65
CA GLN A 211 9.51 1.35 10.88
C GLN A 211 10.17 0.58 12.02
N MET A 212 10.22 1.18 13.21
CA MET A 212 10.67 0.54 14.44
C MET A 212 9.52 -0.33 14.99
N ASP A 213 9.22 -1.42 14.29
CA ASP A 213 8.16 -2.36 14.65
C ASP A 213 8.75 -3.75 14.94
N TRP A 214 8.06 -4.52 15.79
CA TRP A 214 8.43 -5.89 16.15
C TRP A 214 8.57 -6.81 14.91
N LYS A 215 7.79 -6.60 13.85
CA LYS A 215 7.87 -7.36 12.59
C LYS A 215 9.20 -7.20 11.88
N LYS A 216 9.91 -6.10 12.13
CA LYS A 216 11.22 -5.82 11.54
C LYS A 216 12.37 -6.41 12.35
N ASN A 217 12.08 -6.96 13.54
CA ASN A 217 13.01 -7.68 14.40
C ASN A 217 14.35 -6.95 14.64
N ILE A 218 14.27 -5.63 14.90
CA ILE A 218 15.44 -4.75 15.01
C ILE A 218 16.35 -5.16 16.17
N LEU A 219 15.76 -5.66 17.28
CA LEU A 219 16.54 -6.15 18.42
C LEU A 219 17.50 -7.26 18.00
N HIS A 220 17.06 -8.18 17.15
CA HIS A 220 17.91 -9.26 16.65
C HIS A 220 19.06 -8.74 15.76
N ILE A 221 18.83 -7.67 15.00
CA ILE A 221 19.89 -7.02 14.21
C ILE A 221 20.93 -6.40 15.14
N LEU A 222 20.51 -5.77 16.23
CA LEU A 222 21.43 -5.19 17.24
C LEU A 222 22.22 -6.29 17.98
N GLU A 223 21.56 -7.37 18.36
CA GLU A 223 22.20 -8.53 19.00
C GLU A 223 23.23 -9.21 18.09
N ALA A 224 22.94 -9.32 16.78
CA ALA A 224 23.85 -9.91 15.80
C ALA A 224 25.04 -8.99 15.44
N GLY A 225 24.93 -7.70 15.68
CA GLY A 225 25.96 -6.69 15.41
C GLY A 225 26.84 -6.35 16.63
N ALA A 226 26.53 -6.86 17.81
CA ALA A 226 27.29 -6.64 19.05
C ALA A 226 28.42 -7.68 19.21
#